data_d45ceb2578963c51ae7f1e2531812f98
#
_entry.id   d45ceb2578963c51ae7f1e2531812f98
#
_cell.length_a   1.000
_cell.length_b   1.000
_cell.length_c   1.000
_cell.angle_alpha   90.00
_cell.angle_beta   90.00
_cell.angle_gamma   90.00
#
_symmetry.space_group_name_H-M   'P 1'
#
loop_
_entity.id
_entity.type
_entity.pdbx_description
1 polymer ?
#
loop_
_entity_poly.entity_id
_entity_poly.type
_entity_poly.pdbx_seq_one_letter_code
_entity_poly.pdbx_strand_id
1 'polypeptide(L)'
;MLNFYFIYSYLILMEYPKYLIPMLRTDHAGETGAVFIYRAILMVARDEEIICFAKKHLKTESEHLTLIEQILEKKYRSKLIPLWKIAGFLTGFLPSFFGKKTILATIFYVESFVEKHYQQQIDALGSQKKYKNIKKLLKSLQDDEVLHKDEALSEAKNFNK
;
A
#
# COMPACT_ATOMS: atom_id res chain seq x y z
N MET A 1 16.37 8.13 -16.53
CA MET A 1 16.64 6.91 -15.74
C MET A 1 17.35 7.35 -14.47
N LEU A 2 16.66 7.68 -13.39
CA LEU A 2 17.33 7.94 -12.11
C LEU A 2 18.00 6.65 -11.66
N ASN A 3 19.29 6.77 -11.34
CA ASN A 3 20.17 5.64 -11.04
C ASN A 3 19.62 4.91 -9.80
N PHE A 4 19.13 3.68 -9.97
CA PHE A 4 18.52 2.84 -8.92
C PHE A 4 19.43 2.72 -7.67
N TYR A 5 20.76 2.72 -7.87
CA TYR A 5 21.76 2.75 -6.80
C TYR A 5 21.75 4.04 -5.98
N PHE A 6 21.42 5.17 -6.57
CA PHE A 6 21.38 6.47 -5.88
C PHE A 6 20.14 6.57 -4.97
N ILE A 7 19.00 6.05 -5.44
CA ILE A 7 17.77 5.97 -4.63
C ILE A 7 17.97 4.99 -3.48
N TYR A 8 18.60 3.84 -3.73
CA TYR A 8 18.87 2.81 -2.74
C TYR A 8 19.75 3.32 -1.59
N SER A 9 20.88 3.99 -1.91
CA SER A 9 21.77 4.56 -0.88
C SER A 9 21.11 5.70 -0.10
N TYR A 10 20.24 6.47 -0.73
CA TYR A 10 19.50 7.57 -0.08
C TYR A 10 18.46 7.07 0.93
N LEU A 11 17.77 5.98 0.61
CA LEU A 11 16.74 5.38 1.48
C LEU A 11 17.34 4.71 2.73
N ILE A 12 18.49 4.03 2.59
CA ILE A 12 19.19 3.37 3.74
C ILE A 12 19.67 4.41 4.78
N LEU A 13 19.97 5.65 4.36
CA LEU A 13 20.42 6.73 5.23
C LEU A 13 19.27 7.59 5.77
N MET A 14 18.02 7.20 5.52
CA MET A 14 16.86 7.99 5.92
C MET A 14 16.63 7.92 7.43
N GLU A 15 16.80 9.04 8.11
CA GLU A 15 16.55 9.13 9.55
C GLU A 15 15.05 9.23 9.85
N TYR A 16 14.60 8.45 10.83
CA TYR A 16 13.27 8.55 11.42
C TYR A 16 13.31 8.30 12.93
N PRO A 17 12.34 8.84 13.69
CA PRO A 17 12.33 8.69 15.14
C PRO A 17 11.89 7.26 15.53
N LYS A 18 12.38 6.77 16.67
CA LYS A 18 12.06 5.41 17.14
C LYS A 18 10.56 5.16 17.35
N TYR A 19 9.79 6.19 17.68
CA TYR A 19 8.35 6.08 17.85
C TYR A 19 7.61 5.77 16.53
N LEU A 20 8.24 6.03 15.37
CA LEU A 20 7.67 5.70 14.06
C LEU A 20 7.79 4.19 13.73
N ILE A 21 8.70 3.46 14.38
CA ILE A 21 8.96 2.05 14.08
C ILE A 21 7.69 1.17 14.16
N PRO A 22 6.82 1.29 15.18
CA PRO A 22 5.58 0.51 15.21
C PRO A 22 4.66 0.81 14.01
N MET A 23 4.60 2.07 13.57
CA MET A 23 3.78 2.49 12.44
C MET A 23 4.35 1.96 11.12
N LEU A 24 5.66 2.10 10.87
CA LEU A 24 6.34 1.50 9.71
C LEU A 24 6.23 -0.03 9.68
N ARG A 25 6.15 -0.69 10.86
CA ARG A 25 5.87 -2.12 10.94
C ARG A 25 4.46 -2.44 10.47
N THR A 26 3.50 -1.59 10.77
CA THR A 26 2.12 -1.70 10.29
C THR A 26 2.07 -1.49 8.78
N ASP A 27 2.79 -0.50 8.25
CA ASP A 27 2.90 -0.29 6.80
C ASP A 27 3.47 -1.54 6.12
N HIS A 28 4.59 -2.08 6.62
CA HIS A 28 5.18 -3.31 6.05
C HIS A 28 4.19 -4.48 6.02
N ALA A 29 3.37 -4.61 7.05
CA ALA A 29 2.33 -5.63 7.11
C ALA A 29 1.17 -5.33 6.15
N GLY A 30 0.74 -4.06 6.08
CA GLY A 30 -0.30 -3.57 5.18
C GLY A 30 0.07 -3.76 3.70
N GLU A 31 1.24 -3.26 3.29
CA GLU A 31 1.74 -3.40 1.92
C GLU A 31 1.91 -4.89 1.52
N THR A 32 2.37 -5.72 2.48
CA THR A 32 2.39 -7.18 2.24
C THR A 32 0.98 -7.70 1.99
N GLY A 33 -0.01 -7.26 2.78
CA GLY A 33 -1.40 -7.62 2.61
C GLY A 33 -1.96 -7.15 1.26
N ALA A 34 -1.71 -5.89 0.88
CA ALA A 34 -2.17 -5.29 -0.38
C ALA A 34 -1.66 -6.05 -1.60
N VAL A 35 -0.38 -6.42 -1.65
CA VAL A 35 0.18 -7.28 -2.69
C VAL A 35 -0.61 -8.59 -2.81
N PHE A 36 -1.01 -9.20 -1.70
CA PHE A 36 -1.78 -10.46 -1.71
C PHE A 36 -3.25 -10.26 -2.05
N ILE A 37 -3.85 -9.10 -1.74
CA ILE A 37 -5.19 -8.72 -2.20
C ILE A 37 -5.24 -8.73 -3.74
N TYR A 38 -4.36 -7.98 -4.39
CA TYR A 38 -4.36 -7.88 -5.85
C TYR A 38 -3.98 -9.19 -6.54
N ARG A 39 -3.07 -9.99 -5.97
CA ARG A 39 -2.78 -11.35 -6.47
C ARG A 39 -4.01 -12.25 -6.43
N ALA A 40 -4.78 -12.19 -5.36
CA ALA A 40 -6.00 -12.99 -5.21
C ALA A 40 -7.10 -12.55 -6.18
N ILE A 41 -7.28 -11.23 -6.38
CA ILE A 41 -8.19 -10.69 -7.40
C ILE A 41 -7.82 -11.24 -8.78
N LEU A 42 -6.54 -11.21 -9.15
CA LEU A 42 -6.07 -11.71 -10.45
C LEU A 42 -6.27 -13.21 -10.65
N MET A 43 -6.37 -14.00 -9.58
CA MET A 43 -6.67 -15.44 -9.68
C MET A 43 -8.12 -15.72 -10.06
N VAL A 44 -9.05 -14.85 -9.66
CA VAL A 44 -10.50 -15.11 -9.75
C VAL A 44 -11.16 -14.25 -10.81
N ALA A 45 -10.78 -12.98 -10.92
CA ALA A 45 -11.40 -12.02 -11.82
C ALA A 45 -11.37 -12.49 -13.28
N ARG A 46 -12.50 -12.28 -13.99
CA ARG A 46 -12.67 -12.55 -15.43
C ARG A 46 -12.91 -11.27 -16.23
N ASP A 47 -13.30 -10.20 -15.57
CA ASP A 47 -13.52 -8.88 -16.16
C ASP A 47 -12.18 -8.25 -16.51
N GLU A 48 -12.00 -7.86 -17.79
CA GLU A 48 -10.73 -7.32 -18.30
C GLU A 48 -10.35 -5.99 -17.65
N GLU A 49 -11.32 -5.14 -17.30
CA GLU A 49 -11.08 -3.87 -16.64
C GLU A 49 -10.55 -4.11 -15.22
N ILE A 50 -11.15 -5.05 -14.49
CA ILE A 50 -10.66 -5.45 -13.16
C ILE A 50 -9.28 -6.10 -13.24
N ILE A 51 -9.00 -6.91 -14.26
CA ILE A 51 -7.68 -7.51 -14.45
C ILE A 51 -6.64 -6.40 -14.72
N CYS A 52 -6.96 -5.43 -15.56
CA CYS A 52 -6.08 -4.29 -15.84
C CYS A 52 -5.84 -3.44 -14.60
N PHE A 53 -6.91 -3.09 -13.89
CA PHE A 53 -6.87 -2.38 -12.60
C PHE A 53 -5.97 -3.11 -11.60
N ALA A 54 -6.22 -4.39 -11.37
CA ALA A 54 -5.48 -5.16 -10.38
C ALA A 54 -3.99 -5.34 -10.75
N LYS A 55 -3.64 -5.48 -12.03
CA LYS A 55 -2.24 -5.53 -12.49
C LYS A 55 -1.51 -4.22 -12.25
N LYS A 56 -2.16 -3.10 -12.55
CA LYS A 56 -1.61 -1.76 -12.33
C LYS A 56 -1.28 -1.55 -10.85
N HIS A 57 -2.27 -1.78 -9.98
CA HIS A 57 -2.11 -1.57 -8.54
C HIS A 57 -1.16 -2.57 -7.89
N LEU A 58 -1.17 -3.86 -8.29
CA LEU A 58 -0.19 -4.84 -7.82
C LEU A 58 1.25 -4.39 -8.03
N LYS A 59 1.52 -3.70 -9.16
CA LYS A 59 2.86 -3.15 -9.42
C LYS A 59 3.19 -2.06 -8.40
N THR A 60 2.30 -1.10 -8.18
CA THR A 60 2.50 0.00 -7.22
C THR A 60 2.69 -0.53 -5.80
N GLU A 61 1.82 -1.45 -5.34
CA GLU A 61 1.94 -2.05 -3.99
C GLU A 61 3.25 -2.83 -3.80
N SER A 62 3.74 -3.48 -4.86
CA SER A 62 5.03 -4.17 -4.81
C SER A 62 6.20 -3.18 -4.70
N GLU A 63 6.08 -2.00 -5.30
CA GLU A 63 7.04 -0.90 -5.17
C GLU A 63 6.97 -0.29 -3.77
N HIS A 64 5.78 -0.04 -3.21
CA HIS A 64 5.56 0.43 -1.84
C HIS A 64 6.18 -0.53 -0.82
N LEU A 65 5.87 -1.82 -0.93
CA LEU A 65 6.45 -2.86 -0.06
C LEU A 65 7.98 -2.81 -0.11
N THR A 66 8.56 -2.69 -1.31
CA THR A 66 10.02 -2.61 -1.48
C THR A 66 10.59 -1.38 -0.80
N LEU A 67 9.95 -0.20 -0.93
CA LEU A 67 10.38 1.05 -0.30
C LEU A 67 10.34 0.93 1.24
N ILE A 68 9.24 0.41 1.79
CA ILE A 68 9.12 0.19 3.24
C ILE A 68 10.16 -0.83 3.73
N GLU A 69 10.43 -1.89 2.97
CA GLU A 69 11.46 -2.88 3.29
C GLU A 69 12.88 -2.31 3.28
N GLN A 70 13.15 -1.29 2.50
CA GLN A 70 14.46 -0.62 2.45
C GLN A 70 14.69 0.28 3.66
N ILE A 71 13.65 0.93 4.18
CA ILE A 71 13.78 1.84 5.34
C ILE A 71 13.59 1.13 6.68
N LEU A 72 12.78 0.06 6.74
CA LEU A 72 12.51 -0.67 7.98
C LEU A 72 13.46 -1.86 8.13
N GLU A 73 14.38 -1.78 9.10
CA GLU A 73 15.31 -2.86 9.41
C GLU A 73 14.57 -4.18 9.66
N LYS A 74 15.12 -5.29 9.17
CA LYS A 74 14.52 -6.64 9.28
C LYS A 74 14.09 -7.01 10.72
N LYS A 75 14.87 -6.60 11.73
CA LYS A 75 14.57 -6.88 13.15
C LYS A 75 13.27 -6.23 13.64
N TYR A 76 12.79 -5.18 12.96
CA TYR A 76 11.57 -4.47 13.33
C TYR A 76 10.34 -4.90 12.52
N ARG A 77 10.52 -5.73 11.48
CA ARG A 77 9.41 -6.24 10.66
C ARG A 77 8.49 -7.14 11.48
N SER A 78 7.22 -7.19 11.11
CA SER A 78 6.23 -8.03 11.79
C SER A 78 6.56 -9.52 11.66
N LYS A 79 6.50 -10.26 12.76
CA LYS A 79 6.56 -11.73 12.74
C LYS A 79 5.25 -12.36 12.24
N LEU A 80 4.19 -11.58 12.16
CA LEU A 80 2.86 -12.01 11.68
C LEU A 80 2.69 -11.87 10.16
N ILE A 81 3.77 -11.67 9.41
CA ILE A 81 3.71 -11.57 7.94
C ILE A 81 2.98 -12.74 7.27
N PRO A 82 3.16 -14.02 7.68
CA PRO A 82 2.38 -15.12 7.10
C PRO A 82 0.87 -14.95 7.29
N LEU A 83 0.45 -14.42 8.45
CA LEU A 83 -0.97 -14.14 8.72
C LEU A 83 -1.49 -12.98 7.85
N TRP A 84 -0.71 -11.93 7.67
CA TRP A 84 -1.05 -10.80 6.81
C TRP A 84 -1.18 -11.20 5.33
N LYS A 85 -0.34 -12.12 4.84
CA LYS A 85 -0.47 -12.71 3.51
C LYS A 85 -1.79 -13.46 3.34
N ILE A 86 -2.17 -14.27 4.33
CA ILE A 86 -3.45 -15.00 4.32
C ILE A 86 -4.63 -14.02 4.38
N ALA A 87 -4.59 -13.04 5.29
CA ALA A 87 -5.65 -12.06 5.43
C ALA A 87 -5.81 -11.23 4.14
N GLY A 88 -4.71 -10.73 3.56
CA GLY A 88 -4.74 -10.02 2.29
C GLY A 88 -5.28 -10.89 1.16
N PHE A 89 -4.82 -12.15 1.06
CA PHE A 89 -5.35 -13.08 0.07
C PHE A 89 -6.87 -13.26 0.20
N LEU A 90 -7.38 -13.52 1.41
CA LEU A 90 -8.82 -13.68 1.63
C LEU A 90 -9.60 -12.40 1.34
N THR A 91 -9.03 -11.23 1.67
CA THR A 91 -9.63 -9.91 1.39
C THR A 91 -9.78 -9.65 -0.12
N GLY A 92 -8.90 -10.15 -0.95
CA GLY A 92 -9.04 -10.07 -2.41
C GLY A 92 -9.86 -11.23 -2.99
N PHE A 93 -9.67 -12.44 -2.46
CA PHE A 93 -10.26 -13.66 -3.01
C PHE A 93 -11.79 -13.72 -2.83
N LEU A 94 -12.27 -13.51 -1.61
CA LEU A 94 -13.71 -13.64 -1.31
C LEU A 94 -14.56 -12.60 -2.07
N PRO A 95 -14.26 -11.29 -2.08
CA PRO A 95 -15.01 -10.31 -2.86
C PRO A 95 -15.06 -10.61 -4.36
N SER A 96 -14.02 -11.27 -4.89
CA SER A 96 -13.92 -11.56 -6.32
C SER A 96 -15.02 -12.50 -6.84
N PHE A 97 -15.63 -13.31 -5.97
CA PHE A 97 -16.78 -14.15 -6.35
C PHE A 97 -18.09 -13.34 -6.49
N PHE A 98 -18.15 -12.14 -5.91
CA PHE A 98 -19.33 -11.29 -5.95
C PHE A 98 -19.26 -10.18 -7.02
N GLY A 99 -18.20 -10.22 -7.84
CA GLY A 99 -18.05 -9.39 -9.02
C GLY A 99 -17.39 -8.02 -8.77
N LYS A 100 -17.24 -7.27 -9.87
CA LYS A 100 -16.49 -6.00 -9.98
C LYS A 100 -16.83 -5.01 -8.85
N LYS A 101 -18.11 -4.79 -8.59
CA LYS A 101 -18.57 -3.80 -7.61
C LYS A 101 -18.08 -4.09 -6.19
N THR A 102 -18.09 -5.37 -5.81
CA THR A 102 -17.64 -5.80 -4.48
C THR A 102 -16.12 -5.69 -4.35
N ILE A 103 -15.39 -6.04 -5.41
CA ILE A 103 -13.93 -5.84 -5.47
C ILE A 103 -13.59 -4.37 -5.25
N LEU A 104 -14.15 -3.48 -6.08
CA LEU A 104 -13.86 -2.03 -6.03
C LEU A 104 -14.26 -1.41 -4.69
N ALA A 105 -15.39 -1.82 -4.10
CA ALA A 105 -15.79 -1.37 -2.77
C ALA A 105 -14.78 -1.84 -1.70
N THR A 106 -14.31 -3.08 -1.78
CA THR A 106 -13.30 -3.60 -0.85
C THR A 106 -12.01 -2.79 -0.94
N ILE A 107 -11.52 -2.55 -2.16
CA ILE A 107 -10.32 -1.72 -2.37
C ILE A 107 -10.51 -0.32 -1.82
N PHE A 108 -11.63 0.35 -2.13
CA PHE A 108 -11.94 1.68 -1.58
C PHE A 108 -11.82 1.75 -0.05
N TYR A 109 -12.33 0.75 0.67
CA TYR A 109 -12.25 0.72 2.14
C TYR A 109 -10.82 0.41 2.64
N VAL A 110 -10.09 -0.48 1.98
CA VAL A 110 -8.69 -0.79 2.31
C VAL A 110 -7.84 0.45 2.16
N GLU A 111 -7.88 1.11 0.99
CA GLU A 111 -7.05 2.30 0.71
C GLU A 111 -7.46 3.50 1.58
N SER A 112 -8.75 3.63 1.92
CA SER A 112 -9.20 4.64 2.88
C SER A 112 -8.60 4.45 4.29
N PHE A 113 -8.34 3.21 4.68
CA PHE A 113 -7.66 2.90 5.94
C PHE A 113 -6.17 3.24 5.85
N VAL A 114 -5.51 2.82 4.77
CA VAL A 114 -4.07 3.03 4.55
C VAL A 114 -3.75 4.52 4.44
N GLU A 115 -4.53 5.29 3.67
CA GLU A 115 -4.42 6.75 3.57
C GLU A 115 -4.41 7.42 4.96
N LYS A 116 -5.35 7.04 5.83
CA LYS A 116 -5.44 7.59 7.19
C LYS A 116 -4.23 7.20 8.03
N HIS A 117 -3.72 5.98 7.86
CA HIS A 117 -2.56 5.51 8.59
C HIS A 117 -1.30 6.30 8.21
N TYR A 118 -1.07 6.54 6.91
CA TYR A 118 0.01 7.43 6.46
C TYR A 118 -0.17 8.87 6.95
N GLN A 119 -1.40 9.40 6.97
CA GLN A 119 -1.66 10.74 7.50
C GLN A 119 -1.26 10.86 8.97
N GLN A 120 -1.61 9.87 9.79
CA GLN A 120 -1.21 9.84 11.20
C GLN A 120 0.31 9.87 11.40
N GLN A 121 1.06 9.19 10.55
CA GLN A 121 2.53 9.21 10.58
C GLN A 121 3.09 10.58 10.19
N ILE A 122 2.55 11.17 9.14
CA ILE A 122 2.92 12.50 8.65
C ILE A 122 2.69 13.56 9.74
N ASP A 123 1.55 13.46 10.43
CA ASP A 123 1.20 14.36 11.53
C ASP A 123 2.10 14.15 12.74
N ALA A 124 2.41 12.92 13.11
CA ALA A 124 3.31 12.58 14.20
C ALA A 124 4.74 13.12 13.97
N LEU A 125 5.21 13.19 12.73
CA LEU A 125 6.51 13.76 12.38
C LEU A 125 6.54 15.31 12.51
N GLY A 126 5.38 15.97 12.45
CA GLY A 126 5.26 17.43 12.58
C GLY A 126 6.09 18.19 11.54
N SER A 127 6.68 19.33 11.97
CA SER A 127 7.49 20.22 11.12
C SER A 127 9.00 20.06 11.29
N GLN A 128 9.45 18.95 11.88
CA GLN A 128 10.87 18.73 12.19
C GLN A 128 11.69 18.56 10.91
N LYS A 129 12.61 19.51 10.65
CA LYS A 129 13.48 19.52 9.46
C LYS A 129 14.30 18.23 9.32
N LYS A 130 14.72 17.65 10.44
CA LYS A 130 15.49 16.39 10.49
C LYS A 130 14.79 15.24 9.77
N TYR A 131 13.45 15.16 9.85
CA TYR A 131 12.63 14.09 9.30
C TYR A 131 11.96 14.46 7.97
N LYS A 132 12.43 15.51 7.30
CA LYS A 132 11.86 15.98 6.03
C LYS A 132 11.80 14.88 4.96
N ASN A 133 12.83 14.05 4.89
CA ASN A 133 12.94 13.03 3.84
C ASN A 133 11.96 11.88 4.04
N ILE A 134 11.88 11.34 5.27
CA ILE A 134 10.88 10.31 5.58
C ILE A 134 9.46 10.84 5.43
N LYS A 135 9.20 12.09 5.85
CA LYS A 135 7.89 12.71 5.67
C LYS A 135 7.51 12.85 4.20
N LYS A 136 8.49 13.21 3.33
CA LYS A 136 8.26 13.28 1.89
C LYS A 136 7.95 11.90 1.29
N LEU A 137 8.64 10.85 1.73
CA LEU A 137 8.37 9.50 1.28
C LEU A 137 6.96 9.06 1.69
N LEU A 138 6.61 9.18 2.98
CA LEU A 138 5.28 8.80 3.48
C LEU A 138 4.16 9.59 2.77
N LYS A 139 4.41 10.87 2.44
CA LYS A 139 3.45 11.66 1.66
C LYS A 139 3.30 11.15 0.23
N SER A 140 4.37 10.73 -0.41
CA SER A 140 4.32 10.14 -1.75
C SER A 140 3.52 8.83 -1.76
N LEU A 141 3.76 7.94 -0.76
CA LEU A 141 3.01 6.71 -0.60
C LEU A 141 1.51 7.02 -0.36
N GLN A 142 1.20 7.95 0.55
CA GLN A 142 -0.17 8.39 0.80
C GLN A 142 -0.86 8.91 -0.47
N ASP A 143 -0.16 9.70 -1.29
CA ASP A 143 -0.73 10.27 -2.53
C ASP A 143 -1.10 9.15 -3.52
N ASP A 144 -0.32 8.07 -3.59
CA ASP A 144 -0.64 6.90 -4.39
C ASP A 144 -1.88 6.16 -3.84
N GLU A 145 -2.04 6.02 -2.51
CA GLU A 145 -3.22 5.40 -1.90
C GLU A 145 -4.51 6.22 -2.15
N VAL A 146 -4.39 7.55 -2.13
CA VAL A 146 -5.51 8.43 -2.51
C VAL A 146 -5.92 8.18 -3.97
N LEU A 147 -4.94 8.05 -4.88
CA LEU A 147 -5.22 7.73 -6.29
C LEU A 147 -5.88 6.36 -6.43
N HIS A 148 -5.40 5.33 -5.74
CA HIS A 148 -5.98 3.98 -5.75
C HIS A 148 -7.44 4.00 -5.29
N LYS A 149 -7.71 4.67 -4.17
CA LYS A 149 -9.04 4.87 -3.61
C LYS A 149 -9.98 5.57 -4.59
N ASP A 150 -9.54 6.70 -5.15
CA ASP A 150 -10.36 7.52 -6.06
C ASP A 150 -10.63 6.79 -7.37
N GLU A 151 -9.66 6.04 -7.89
CA GLU A 151 -9.83 5.20 -9.07
C GLU A 151 -10.86 4.09 -8.82
N ALA A 152 -10.75 3.37 -7.68
CA ALA A 152 -11.72 2.36 -7.30
C ALA A 152 -13.16 2.93 -7.19
N LEU A 153 -13.30 4.14 -6.62
CA LEU A 153 -14.59 4.82 -6.50
C LEU A 153 -15.15 5.24 -7.87
N SER A 154 -14.29 5.76 -8.76
CA SER A 154 -14.67 6.18 -10.12
C SER A 154 -15.15 5.00 -10.95
N GLU A 155 -14.38 3.90 -10.95
CA GLU A 155 -14.74 2.67 -11.64
C GLU A 155 -16.06 2.08 -11.12
N ALA A 156 -16.29 2.13 -9.79
CA ALA A 156 -17.54 1.66 -9.21
C ALA A 156 -18.76 2.50 -9.63
N LYS A 157 -18.59 3.81 -9.86
CA LYS A 157 -19.67 4.72 -10.32
C LYS A 157 -20.01 4.53 -11.79
N ASN A 158 -19.02 4.29 -12.65
CA ASN A 158 -19.19 4.09 -14.08
C ASN A 158 -20.04 2.85 -14.40
N PHE A 159 -20.10 1.89 -13.48
CA PHE A 159 -20.87 0.66 -13.62
C PHE A 159 -22.40 0.84 -13.39
N ASN A 160 -22.85 2.01 -12.95
CA ASN A 160 -24.27 2.32 -12.71
C ASN A 160 -24.91 3.13 -13.88
N LYS A 161 -24.18 3.32 -14.97
CA LYS A 161 -24.70 3.96 -16.21
C LYS A 161 -24.87 2.91 -17.30
#